data_230f789a239855649467317e35accf16
#
_entry.id   230f789a239855649467317e35accf16
#
_cell.length_a   1.000
_cell.length_b   1.000
_cell.length_c   1.000
_cell.angle_alpha   90.00
_cell.angle_beta   90.00
_cell.angle_gamma   90.00
#
_symmetry.space_group_name_H-M   'P 1'
#
loop_
_entity.id
_entity.type
_entity.pdbx_description
1 polymer ?
#
loop_
_entity_poly.entity_id
_entity_poly.type
_entity_poly.pdbx_seq_one_letter_code
_entity_poly.pdbx_strand_id
1 'polypeptide(L)'
;MTNIFDEAIALTVVDQGHYQGSTHPDWENMVGPFGGITAAVLLQSVMLDARRLGDPISLTVNFCAGVTSGPFEIKASPARTNRSTQHWTMALMQEGQTVITATAVTAARRDTWSATDAPMPAVGKPSDYAVKANAPMAWTKRYEVRPIQGPLPDVWDGQESSSLTEQWVRNAQARPLDLLSLSALCDSFFPRIFVRRATRVPIGTVSMTSYFHCNDTQLAALTSDQTFLLCQAQGQAFRNGFFDQTGLLWSESGVLLASTSQIVYYKE
;
A
#
# COMPACT_ATOMS: atom_id res chain seq x y z
N MET A 1 16.21 19.14 1.33
CA MET A 1 14.73 19.12 1.45
C MET A 1 14.36 17.76 1.97
N THR A 2 13.50 17.67 2.96
CA THR A 2 12.96 16.42 3.48
C THR A 2 12.11 15.75 2.37
N ASN A 3 12.06 14.43 2.35
CA ASN A 3 11.22 13.72 1.39
C ASN A 3 9.74 13.82 1.81
N ILE A 4 8.84 14.12 0.87
CA ILE A 4 7.40 14.26 1.14
C ILE A 4 6.78 12.99 1.73
N PHE A 5 7.30 11.81 1.38
CA PHE A 5 6.86 10.57 2.00
C PHE A 5 7.22 10.53 3.49
N ASP A 6 8.47 10.88 3.83
CA ASP A 6 8.95 10.88 5.22
C ASP A 6 8.21 11.93 6.08
N GLU A 7 7.85 13.07 5.49
CA GLU A 7 7.00 14.08 6.17
C GLU A 7 5.60 13.53 6.45
N ALA A 8 5.01 12.81 5.47
CA ALA A 8 3.66 12.28 5.58
C ALA A 8 3.51 11.12 6.57
N ILE A 9 4.59 10.36 6.82
CA ILE A 9 4.58 9.26 7.79
C ILE A 9 5.18 9.66 9.14
N ALA A 10 5.56 10.92 9.32
CA ALA A 10 6.17 11.38 10.57
C ALA A 10 5.20 11.25 11.74
N LEU A 11 5.68 10.65 12.83
CA LEU A 11 4.92 10.50 14.07
C LEU A 11 5.70 11.07 15.24
N THR A 12 5.01 11.78 16.11
CA THR A 12 5.53 12.21 17.42
C THR A 12 5.17 11.15 18.45
N VAL A 13 6.15 10.65 19.17
CA VAL A 13 5.95 9.73 20.28
C VAL A 13 5.41 10.52 21.47
N VAL A 14 4.20 10.21 21.91
CA VAL A 14 3.58 10.81 23.12
C VAL A 14 3.94 9.97 24.35
N ASP A 15 3.79 8.65 24.23
CA ASP A 15 4.12 7.65 25.24
C ASP A 15 4.36 6.31 24.54
N GLN A 16 4.74 5.29 25.29
CA GLN A 16 4.96 3.96 24.75
C GLN A 16 3.69 3.42 24.08
N GLY A 17 3.78 3.22 22.76
CA GLY A 17 2.66 2.76 21.95
C GLY A 17 1.58 3.81 21.70
N HIS A 18 1.83 5.07 22.00
CA HIS A 18 0.94 6.19 21.69
C HIS A 18 1.67 7.25 20.86
N TYR A 19 1.14 7.53 19.70
CA TYR A 19 1.73 8.40 18.71
C TYR A 19 0.72 9.43 18.21
N GLN A 20 1.21 10.60 17.81
CA GLN A 20 0.45 11.63 17.15
C GLN A 20 1.03 11.92 15.77
N GLY A 21 0.17 12.17 14.80
CA GLY A 21 0.52 12.57 13.44
C GLY A 21 -0.54 13.46 12.84
N SER A 22 -0.36 13.81 11.58
CA SER A 22 -1.34 14.56 10.79
C SER A 22 -1.35 14.05 9.37
N THR A 23 -2.51 14.10 8.71
CA THR A 23 -2.59 13.84 7.27
C THR A 23 -1.78 14.87 6.50
N HIS A 24 -1.29 14.50 5.32
CA HIS A 24 -0.48 15.38 4.49
C HIS A 24 -1.21 15.72 3.19
N PRO A 25 -1.33 17.00 2.79
CA PRO A 25 -2.13 17.41 1.64
C PRO A 25 -1.63 16.82 0.30
N ASP A 26 -0.34 16.53 0.19
CA ASP A 26 0.24 15.90 -0.99
C ASP A 26 -0.14 14.42 -1.17
N TRP A 27 -0.82 13.83 -0.17
CA TRP A 27 -1.31 12.45 -0.19
C TRP A 27 -2.84 12.36 -0.16
N GLU A 28 -3.53 13.46 -0.43
CA GLU A 28 -5.00 13.49 -0.52
C GLU A 28 -5.50 12.66 -1.71
N ASN A 29 -6.62 11.97 -1.48
CA ASN A 29 -7.37 11.20 -2.46
C ASN A 29 -8.75 11.85 -2.68
N MET A 30 -9.69 11.15 -3.28
CA MET A 30 -11.08 11.61 -3.49
C MET A 30 -11.81 11.88 -2.16
N VAL A 31 -11.55 11.07 -1.15
CA VAL A 31 -12.09 11.20 0.21
C VAL A 31 -10.96 10.91 1.18
N GLY A 32 -10.45 11.94 1.86
CA GLY A 32 -9.36 11.83 2.80
C GLY A 32 -8.03 11.37 2.16
N PRO A 33 -7.06 10.94 2.97
CA PRO A 33 -5.74 10.53 2.49
C PRO A 33 -5.80 9.22 1.71
N PHE A 34 -4.83 9.02 0.83
CA PHE A 34 -4.58 7.75 0.15
C PHE A 34 -4.42 6.60 1.15
N GLY A 35 -5.11 5.48 0.91
CA GLY A 35 -5.08 4.33 1.82
C GLY A 35 -3.69 3.75 2.06
N GLY A 36 -2.84 3.77 1.03
CA GLY A 36 -1.46 3.31 1.13
C GLY A 36 -0.59 4.13 2.07
N ILE A 37 -0.72 5.48 2.08
CA ILE A 37 0.02 6.31 3.04
C ILE A 37 -0.49 6.07 4.46
N THR A 38 -1.78 5.85 4.63
CA THR A 38 -2.38 5.52 5.92
C THR A 38 -1.86 4.18 6.45
N ALA A 39 -1.72 3.17 5.57
CA ALA A 39 -1.11 1.89 5.92
C ALA A 39 0.36 2.06 6.35
N ALA A 40 1.12 2.88 5.63
CA ALA A 40 2.51 3.17 5.98
C ALA A 40 2.64 3.88 7.34
N VAL A 41 1.77 4.84 7.64
CA VAL A 41 1.74 5.54 8.95
C VAL A 41 1.43 4.57 10.10
N LEU A 42 0.45 3.68 9.91
CA LEU A 42 0.16 2.64 10.90
C LEU A 42 1.35 1.70 11.12
N LEU A 43 2.01 1.27 10.04
CA LEU A 43 3.20 0.44 10.15
C LEU A 43 4.35 1.21 10.81
N GLN A 44 4.49 2.52 10.56
CA GLN A 44 5.50 3.38 11.20
C GLN A 44 5.37 3.38 12.72
N SER A 45 4.15 3.33 13.27
CA SER A 45 3.94 3.25 14.72
C SER A 45 4.52 1.96 15.33
N VAL A 46 4.55 0.86 14.58
CA VAL A 46 5.20 -0.39 14.97
C VAL A 46 6.71 -0.28 14.78
N MET A 47 7.18 0.34 13.70
CA MET A 47 8.62 0.49 13.42
C MET A 47 9.33 1.35 14.45
N LEU A 48 8.66 2.36 15.00
CA LEU A 48 9.18 3.25 16.04
C LEU A 48 9.14 2.64 17.45
N ASP A 49 8.39 1.57 17.67
CA ASP A 49 8.24 0.99 19.01
C ASP A 49 9.48 0.18 19.40
N ALA A 50 10.13 0.56 20.49
CA ALA A 50 11.34 -0.12 20.97
C ALA A 50 11.14 -1.59 21.37
N ARG A 51 9.87 -2.01 21.58
CA ARG A 51 9.52 -3.42 21.89
C ARG A 51 9.48 -4.28 20.64
N ARG A 52 9.61 -3.72 19.43
CA ARG A 52 9.49 -4.43 18.16
C ARG A 52 10.51 -5.57 18.05
N LEU A 53 10.03 -6.75 17.68
CA LEU A 53 10.83 -7.93 17.37
C LEU A 53 10.88 -8.14 15.85
N GLY A 54 12.05 -7.96 15.25
CA GLY A 54 12.28 -8.24 13.82
C GLY A 54 11.53 -7.30 12.87
N ASP A 55 11.36 -7.72 11.63
CA ASP A 55 10.76 -6.93 10.56
C ASP A 55 9.30 -7.32 10.27
N PRO A 56 8.48 -6.42 9.75
CA PRO A 56 7.12 -6.74 9.31
C PRO A 56 7.10 -7.89 8.29
N ILE A 57 6.16 -8.82 8.49
CA ILE A 57 5.83 -9.87 7.53
C ILE A 57 4.41 -9.74 7.01
N SER A 58 3.52 -9.08 7.77
CA SER A 58 2.17 -8.76 7.33
C SER A 58 1.62 -7.51 8.00
N LEU A 59 0.71 -6.85 7.30
CA LEU A 59 -0.10 -5.73 7.79
C LEU A 59 -1.52 -5.88 7.26
N THR A 60 -2.52 -5.85 8.14
CA THR A 60 -3.94 -5.76 7.78
C THR A 60 -4.51 -4.44 8.32
N VAL A 61 -5.17 -3.69 7.44
CA VAL A 61 -5.81 -2.40 7.75
C VAL A 61 -7.30 -2.51 7.45
N ASN A 62 -8.15 -2.15 8.41
CA ASN A 62 -9.60 -2.07 8.23
C ASN A 62 -10.02 -0.61 8.33
N PHE A 63 -10.61 -0.08 7.26
CA PHE A 63 -11.09 1.28 7.13
C PHE A 63 -12.52 1.34 7.67
N CYS A 64 -12.66 1.64 8.97
CA CYS A 64 -13.97 1.65 9.66
C CYS A 64 -14.79 2.89 9.32
N ALA A 65 -14.09 4.01 9.07
CA ALA A 65 -14.66 5.28 8.64
C ALA A 65 -13.69 6.04 7.75
N GLY A 66 -14.15 7.08 7.06
CA GLY A 66 -13.27 7.99 6.31
C GLY A 66 -12.34 8.75 7.25
N VAL A 67 -11.07 8.81 6.91
CA VAL A 67 -10.08 9.66 7.61
C VAL A 67 -10.24 11.07 7.06
N THR A 68 -10.40 12.07 7.93
CA THR A 68 -10.48 13.48 7.57
C THR A 68 -9.10 14.12 7.55
N SER A 69 -8.94 15.22 6.80
CA SER A 69 -7.69 16.00 6.82
C SER A 69 -7.47 16.61 8.21
N GLY A 70 -6.25 16.48 8.73
CA GLY A 70 -5.85 17.02 10.04
C GLY A 70 -5.18 16.01 10.97
N PRO A 71 -5.14 16.33 12.27
CA PRO A 71 -4.44 15.51 13.25
C PRO A 71 -5.14 14.18 13.51
N PHE A 72 -4.35 13.20 13.90
CA PHE A 72 -4.81 11.89 14.37
C PHE A 72 -3.90 11.36 15.48
N GLU A 73 -4.41 10.40 16.22
CA GLU A 73 -3.65 9.61 17.19
C GLU A 73 -3.59 8.16 16.75
N ILE A 74 -2.47 7.48 17.05
CA ILE A 74 -2.34 6.04 16.89
C ILE A 74 -2.00 5.42 18.23
N LYS A 75 -2.76 4.38 18.59
CA LYS A 75 -2.43 3.48 19.68
C LYS A 75 -1.98 2.15 19.09
N ALA A 76 -0.75 1.74 19.38
CA ALA A 76 -0.16 0.48 18.93
C ALA A 76 0.36 -0.31 20.12
N SER A 77 0.08 -1.60 20.17
CA SER A 77 0.57 -2.45 21.25
C SER A 77 0.86 -3.86 20.76
N PRO A 78 1.94 -4.51 21.26
CA PRO A 78 2.15 -5.93 21.03
C PRO A 78 1.10 -6.74 21.81
N ALA A 79 0.21 -7.39 21.08
CA ALA A 79 -0.79 -8.30 21.67
C ALA A 79 -0.13 -9.58 22.19
N ARG A 80 0.92 -10.04 21.49
CA ARG A 80 1.71 -11.20 21.92
C ARG A 80 3.09 -11.18 21.30
N THR A 81 4.11 -11.46 22.12
CA THR A 81 5.49 -11.68 21.68
C THR A 81 5.85 -13.14 21.93
N ASN A 82 6.25 -13.85 20.87
CA ASN A 82 6.80 -15.19 20.90
C ASN A 82 8.32 -15.14 20.67
N ARG A 83 8.97 -16.29 20.61
CA ARG A 83 10.42 -16.37 20.37
C ARG A 83 10.88 -15.72 19.05
N SER A 84 10.09 -15.85 17.97
CA SER A 84 10.46 -15.40 16.63
C SER A 84 9.38 -14.58 15.92
N THR A 85 8.20 -14.41 16.51
CA THR A 85 7.10 -13.62 15.94
C THR A 85 6.49 -12.74 17.00
N GLN A 86 6.00 -11.58 16.60
CA GLN A 86 5.29 -10.65 17.45
C GLN A 86 4.06 -10.13 16.73
N HIS A 87 2.93 -10.18 17.41
CA HIS A 87 1.62 -9.78 16.89
C HIS A 87 1.22 -8.44 17.49
N TRP A 88 0.82 -7.50 16.62
CA TRP A 88 0.47 -6.14 16.98
C TRP A 88 -0.99 -5.85 16.71
N THR A 89 -1.57 -5.02 17.55
CA THR A 89 -2.87 -4.36 17.33
C THR A 89 -2.67 -2.86 17.29
N MET A 90 -3.37 -2.19 16.37
CA MET A 90 -3.28 -0.74 16.17
C MET A 90 -4.67 -0.15 15.98
N ALA A 91 -4.87 1.08 16.44
CA ALA A 91 -6.04 1.88 16.14
C ALA A 91 -5.61 3.30 15.80
N LEU A 92 -6.10 3.84 14.69
CA LEU A 92 -5.99 5.26 14.35
C LEU A 92 -7.28 5.95 14.72
N MET A 93 -7.17 7.06 15.44
CA MET A 93 -8.29 7.78 16.04
C MET A 93 -8.27 9.25 15.59
N GLN A 94 -9.43 9.78 15.31
CA GLN A 94 -9.69 11.22 15.13
C GLN A 94 -10.86 11.64 16.00
N GLU A 95 -10.76 12.80 16.65
CA GLU A 95 -11.80 13.32 17.53
C GLU A 95 -12.32 12.31 18.56
N GLY A 96 -11.42 11.47 19.08
CA GLY A 96 -11.75 10.43 20.05
C GLY A 96 -12.46 9.19 19.48
N GLN A 97 -12.71 9.15 18.15
CA GLN A 97 -13.34 8.01 17.47
C GLN A 97 -12.31 7.17 16.73
N THR A 98 -12.42 5.85 16.81
CA THR A 98 -11.61 4.95 16.00
C THR A 98 -12.10 4.98 14.55
N VAL A 99 -11.25 5.44 13.63
CA VAL A 99 -11.55 5.48 12.20
C VAL A 99 -10.87 4.34 11.43
N ILE A 100 -9.78 3.79 11.96
CA ILE A 100 -9.10 2.61 11.43
C ILE A 100 -8.70 1.66 12.55
N THR A 101 -8.86 0.36 12.30
CA THR A 101 -8.21 -0.69 13.08
C THR A 101 -7.20 -1.44 12.22
N ALA A 102 -6.09 -1.87 12.81
CA ALA A 102 -5.09 -2.62 12.08
C ALA A 102 -4.42 -3.69 12.95
N THR A 103 -3.85 -4.69 12.29
CA THR A 103 -2.97 -5.68 12.90
C THR A 103 -1.70 -5.83 12.06
N ALA A 104 -0.57 -6.07 12.72
CA ALA A 104 0.66 -6.43 12.04
C ALA A 104 1.31 -7.64 12.71
N VAL A 105 2.08 -8.37 11.93
CA VAL A 105 2.99 -9.38 12.46
C VAL A 105 4.41 -9.00 12.07
N THR A 106 5.29 -8.92 13.06
CA THR A 106 6.73 -8.79 12.86
C THR A 106 7.43 -10.08 13.22
N ALA A 107 8.57 -10.38 12.59
CA ALA A 107 9.29 -11.62 12.81
C ALA A 107 10.82 -11.44 12.66
N ALA A 108 11.56 -12.19 13.47
CA ALA A 108 12.97 -12.44 13.23
C ALA A 108 13.09 -13.45 12.07
N ARG A 109 13.45 -12.97 10.88
CA ARG A 109 13.65 -13.82 9.70
C ARG A 109 14.90 -14.66 9.85
N ARG A 110 14.88 -15.85 9.27
CA ARG A 110 15.99 -16.80 9.29
C ARG A 110 16.32 -17.19 7.87
N ASP A 111 17.59 -17.48 7.60
CA ASP A 111 18.02 -18.07 6.34
C ASP A 111 17.55 -19.53 6.29
N THR A 112 16.69 -19.84 5.32
CA THR A 112 16.08 -21.16 5.13
C THR A 112 15.87 -21.41 3.63
N TRP A 113 15.38 -22.59 3.29
CA TRP A 113 14.92 -22.90 1.94
C TRP A 113 13.93 -21.84 1.44
N SER A 114 14.08 -21.44 0.17
CA SER A 114 13.28 -20.40 -0.47
C SER A 114 12.87 -20.79 -1.87
N ALA A 115 11.64 -20.50 -2.26
CA ALA A 115 11.10 -20.61 -3.61
C ALA A 115 10.05 -19.55 -3.88
N THR A 116 9.76 -19.28 -5.16
CA THR A 116 8.71 -18.38 -5.60
C THR A 116 7.91 -19.05 -6.71
N ASP A 117 6.61 -19.28 -6.46
CA ASP A 117 5.67 -19.89 -7.42
C ASP A 117 4.87 -18.85 -8.23
N ALA A 118 5.10 -17.56 -7.97
CA ALA A 118 4.53 -16.45 -8.72
C ALA A 118 5.64 -15.73 -9.52
N PRO A 119 5.98 -16.23 -10.72
CA PRO A 119 7.02 -15.60 -11.55
C PRO A 119 6.57 -14.21 -11.98
N MET A 120 7.54 -13.29 -12.09
CA MET A 120 7.26 -11.98 -12.67
C MET A 120 6.77 -12.15 -14.11
N PRO A 121 5.69 -11.44 -14.53
CA PRO A 121 5.26 -11.41 -15.91
C PRO A 121 6.39 -11.02 -16.87
N ALA A 122 6.40 -11.64 -18.05
CA ALA A 122 7.37 -11.31 -19.11
C ALA A 122 6.96 -10.01 -19.80
N VAL A 123 7.54 -8.91 -19.37
CA VAL A 123 7.25 -7.56 -19.86
C VAL A 123 8.53 -6.85 -20.31
N GLY A 124 8.40 -5.79 -21.09
CA GLY A 124 9.51 -4.89 -21.46
C GLY A 124 10.04 -4.10 -20.27
N LYS A 125 11.16 -3.41 -20.47
CA LYS A 125 11.76 -2.51 -19.46
C LYS A 125 10.86 -1.30 -19.21
N PRO A 126 10.97 -0.62 -18.05
CA PRO A 126 10.21 0.60 -17.79
C PRO A 126 10.33 1.66 -18.89
N SER A 127 11.51 1.80 -19.51
CA SER A 127 11.77 2.74 -20.62
C SER A 127 10.93 2.50 -21.86
N ASP A 128 10.40 1.30 -22.04
CA ASP A 128 9.64 0.90 -23.25
C ASP A 128 8.18 1.39 -23.19
N TYR A 129 7.75 1.91 -22.04
CA TYR A 129 6.37 2.35 -21.79
C TYR A 129 6.30 3.84 -21.47
N ALA A 130 5.29 4.50 -22.01
CA ALA A 130 5.05 5.91 -21.75
C ALA A 130 4.62 6.17 -20.31
N VAL A 131 5.01 7.31 -19.76
CA VAL A 131 4.55 7.77 -18.45
C VAL A 131 3.06 8.12 -18.54
N LYS A 132 2.25 7.61 -17.62
CA LYS A 132 0.84 7.98 -17.53
C LYS A 132 0.72 9.39 -16.92
N ALA A 133 -0.13 10.22 -17.50
CA ALA A 133 -0.50 11.49 -16.89
C ALA A 133 -1.17 11.26 -15.52
N ASN A 134 -0.81 12.09 -14.54
CA ASN A 134 -1.36 12.01 -13.20
C ASN A 134 -2.87 12.30 -13.20
N ALA A 135 -3.61 11.55 -12.40
CA ALA A 135 -5.00 11.86 -12.10
C ALA A 135 -5.10 13.12 -11.20
N PRO A 136 -6.30 13.71 -11.04
CA PRO A 136 -6.48 14.92 -10.23
C PRO A 136 -6.08 14.78 -8.76
N MET A 137 -6.12 13.57 -8.20
CA MET A 137 -5.78 13.32 -6.80
C MET A 137 -4.30 13.57 -6.52
N ALA A 138 -4.01 14.23 -5.39
CA ALA A 138 -2.65 14.68 -5.06
C ALA A 138 -1.65 13.51 -4.95
N TRP A 139 -2.06 12.39 -4.34
CA TRP A 139 -1.21 11.21 -4.16
C TRP A 139 -0.69 10.62 -5.47
N THR A 140 -1.45 10.75 -6.59
CA THR A 140 -1.01 10.21 -7.88
C THR A 140 0.26 10.87 -8.40
N LYS A 141 0.54 12.09 -7.96
CA LYS A 141 1.77 12.83 -8.28
C LYS A 141 2.99 12.33 -7.50
N ARG A 142 2.77 11.48 -6.50
CA ARG A 142 3.86 10.90 -5.69
C ARG A 142 4.47 9.68 -6.34
N TYR A 143 3.85 9.15 -7.39
CA TYR A 143 4.34 8.00 -8.15
C TYR A 143 4.49 8.34 -9.64
N GLU A 144 5.53 7.82 -10.26
CA GLU A 144 5.61 7.71 -11.72
C GLU A 144 5.05 6.34 -12.10
N VAL A 145 4.02 6.33 -12.92
CA VAL A 145 3.33 5.12 -13.36
C VAL A 145 3.48 4.97 -14.87
N ARG A 146 3.86 3.78 -15.31
CA ARG A 146 3.98 3.41 -16.73
C ARG A 146 3.13 2.16 -16.98
N PRO A 147 1.90 2.33 -17.47
CA PRO A 147 1.00 1.21 -17.75
C PRO A 147 1.55 0.32 -18.85
N ILE A 148 1.39 -0.99 -18.66
CA ILE A 148 1.72 -2.04 -19.64
C ILE A 148 0.42 -2.55 -20.25
N GLN A 149 -0.54 -2.94 -19.38
CA GLN A 149 -1.90 -3.30 -19.80
C GLN A 149 -2.92 -2.93 -18.72
N GLY A 150 -4.20 -2.87 -19.12
CA GLY A 150 -5.32 -2.55 -18.23
C GLY A 150 -5.19 -1.21 -17.52
N PRO A 151 -4.81 -0.10 -18.21
CA PRO A 151 -4.87 1.22 -17.63
C PRO A 151 -6.32 1.61 -17.30
N LEU A 152 -6.52 2.73 -16.61
CA LEU A 152 -7.85 3.32 -16.56
C LEU A 152 -8.35 3.63 -17.98
N PRO A 153 -9.62 3.36 -18.29
CA PRO A 153 -10.16 3.59 -19.62
C PRO A 153 -10.16 5.09 -19.98
N ASP A 154 -9.89 5.38 -21.23
CA ASP A 154 -10.02 6.75 -21.78
C ASP A 154 -11.50 7.10 -22.00
N VAL A 155 -12.30 6.10 -22.42
CA VAL A 155 -13.74 6.22 -22.63
C VAL A 155 -14.49 5.47 -21.53
N TRP A 156 -15.40 6.16 -20.87
CA TRP A 156 -16.20 5.63 -19.76
C TRP A 156 -17.61 5.26 -20.26
N ASP A 157 -17.70 4.20 -21.04
CA ASP A 157 -18.89 3.76 -21.78
C ASP A 157 -19.57 2.53 -21.20
N GLY A 158 -19.09 2.03 -20.07
CA GLY A 158 -19.63 0.86 -19.41
C GLY A 158 -19.28 -0.48 -20.07
N GLN A 159 -18.35 -0.49 -21.05
CA GLN A 159 -17.95 -1.72 -21.72
C GLN A 159 -17.17 -2.63 -20.78
N GLU A 160 -17.54 -3.91 -20.80
CA GLU A 160 -16.84 -4.92 -20.00
C GLU A 160 -15.45 -5.23 -20.56
N SER A 161 -14.48 -5.36 -19.66
CA SER A 161 -13.12 -5.72 -20.01
C SER A 161 -12.49 -6.61 -18.94
N SER A 162 -11.23 -6.97 -19.07
CA SER A 162 -10.47 -7.61 -18.02
C SER A 162 -10.22 -6.61 -16.88
N SER A 163 -10.18 -7.09 -15.64
CA SER A 163 -9.74 -6.29 -14.49
C SER A 163 -8.23 -6.33 -14.25
N LEU A 164 -7.48 -7.09 -15.07
CA LEU A 164 -6.03 -7.20 -14.94
C LEU A 164 -5.36 -5.87 -15.32
N THR A 165 -4.47 -5.40 -14.44
CA THR A 165 -3.57 -4.28 -14.71
C THR A 165 -2.14 -4.75 -14.46
N GLU A 166 -1.24 -4.38 -15.36
CA GLU A 166 0.21 -4.48 -15.17
C GLU A 166 0.81 -3.11 -15.43
N GLN A 167 1.72 -2.69 -14.55
CA GLN A 167 2.33 -1.36 -14.65
C GLN A 167 3.68 -1.34 -13.93
N TRP A 168 4.61 -0.55 -14.45
CA TRP A 168 5.80 -0.14 -13.72
C TRP A 168 5.47 1.07 -12.84
N VAL A 169 5.90 1.03 -11.59
CA VAL A 169 5.67 2.12 -10.61
C VAL A 169 6.95 2.40 -9.86
N ARG A 170 7.27 3.68 -9.67
CA ARG A 170 8.31 4.13 -8.73
C ARG A 170 7.89 5.39 -8.00
N ASN A 171 8.60 5.73 -6.92
CA ASN A 171 8.46 7.03 -6.29
C ASN A 171 8.84 8.14 -7.29
N ALA A 172 8.03 9.19 -7.41
CA ALA A 172 8.33 10.34 -8.27
C ALA A 172 9.49 11.16 -7.70
N GLN A 173 9.59 11.27 -6.38
CA GLN A 173 10.73 11.85 -5.69
C GLN A 173 11.70 10.73 -5.30
N ALA A 174 12.98 10.89 -5.63
CA ALA A 174 14.02 9.92 -5.32
C ALA A 174 14.06 9.61 -3.83
N ARG A 175 13.93 8.34 -3.49
CA ARG A 175 13.98 7.81 -2.12
C ARG A 175 14.26 6.30 -2.18
N PRO A 176 15.20 5.79 -1.41
CA PRO A 176 15.37 4.34 -1.26
C PRO A 176 14.08 3.69 -0.78
N LEU A 177 13.73 2.53 -1.36
CA LEU A 177 12.58 1.77 -0.90
C LEU A 177 12.90 1.10 0.44
N ASP A 178 11.92 1.17 1.33
CA ASP A 178 11.85 0.46 2.61
C ASP A 178 10.49 -0.21 2.77
N LEU A 179 10.28 -0.96 3.83
CA LEU A 179 9.01 -1.64 4.09
C LEU A 179 7.84 -0.68 4.27
N LEU A 180 8.07 0.58 4.66
CA LEU A 180 7.01 1.59 4.78
C LEU A 180 6.54 2.05 3.41
N SER A 181 7.46 2.40 2.51
CA SER A 181 7.12 2.77 1.14
C SER A 181 6.59 1.59 0.33
N LEU A 182 7.10 0.37 0.56
CA LEU A 182 6.54 -0.85 -0.04
C LEU A 182 5.10 -1.09 0.44
N SER A 183 4.79 -0.83 1.73
CA SER A 183 3.42 -0.89 2.26
C SER A 183 2.48 0.08 1.55
N ALA A 184 2.93 1.32 1.31
CA ALA A 184 2.13 2.30 0.56
C ALA A 184 1.93 1.88 -0.91
N LEU A 185 2.96 1.32 -1.55
CA LEU A 185 2.88 0.82 -2.93
C LEU A 185 1.92 -0.37 -3.08
N CYS A 186 1.67 -1.15 -2.02
CA CYS A 186 0.67 -2.22 -2.03
C CYS A 186 -0.77 -1.73 -2.30
N ASP A 187 -1.03 -0.43 -2.21
CA ASP A 187 -2.31 0.20 -2.53
C ASP A 187 -2.27 1.06 -3.82
N SER A 188 -1.17 1.09 -4.56
CA SER A 188 -0.98 1.95 -5.74
C SER A 188 -1.72 1.49 -7.00
N PHE A 189 -2.79 0.73 -6.85
CA PHE A 189 -3.57 0.18 -7.95
C PHE A 189 -4.84 0.98 -8.21
N PHE A 190 -5.28 0.98 -9.49
CA PHE A 190 -6.57 1.54 -9.84
C PHE A 190 -7.71 0.68 -9.28
N PRO A 191 -8.87 1.27 -8.94
CA PRO A 191 -10.04 0.50 -8.54
C PRO A 191 -10.45 -0.51 -9.62
N ARG A 192 -10.54 -1.77 -9.27
CA ARG A 192 -10.81 -2.84 -10.26
C ARG A 192 -12.14 -2.66 -11.00
N ILE A 193 -13.14 -2.10 -10.33
CA ILE A 193 -14.44 -1.82 -10.96
C ILE A 193 -14.29 -0.81 -12.11
N PHE A 194 -13.41 0.17 -11.99
CA PHE A 194 -13.16 1.17 -13.03
C PHE A 194 -12.53 0.55 -14.26
N VAL A 195 -11.58 -0.38 -14.06
CA VAL A 195 -10.90 -1.08 -15.15
C VAL A 195 -11.85 -2.11 -15.79
N ARG A 196 -12.61 -2.85 -14.98
CA ARG A 196 -13.48 -3.96 -15.41
C ARG A 196 -14.72 -3.50 -16.18
N ARG A 197 -15.29 -2.35 -15.81
CA ARG A 197 -16.56 -1.86 -16.35
C ARG A 197 -16.49 -0.52 -17.07
N ALA A 198 -15.35 0.15 -17.09
CA ALA A 198 -15.24 1.52 -17.62
C ALA A 198 -16.36 2.45 -17.10
N THR A 199 -16.70 2.35 -15.81
CA THR A 199 -17.76 3.13 -15.16
C THR A 199 -17.23 3.74 -13.86
N ARG A 200 -17.47 5.03 -13.67
CA ARG A 200 -17.12 5.74 -12.42
C ARG A 200 -18.26 5.58 -11.42
N VAL A 201 -17.97 4.95 -10.32
CA VAL A 201 -18.89 4.75 -9.20
C VAL A 201 -18.22 5.14 -7.91
N PRO A 202 -18.92 5.60 -6.87
CA PRO A 202 -18.36 5.77 -5.54
C PRO A 202 -17.82 4.45 -5.03
N ILE A 203 -16.60 4.48 -4.49
CA ILE A 203 -15.89 3.32 -3.96
C ILE A 203 -15.28 3.64 -2.60
N GLY A 204 -15.00 2.61 -1.82
CA GLY A 204 -14.22 2.71 -0.60
C GLY A 204 -13.62 1.36 -0.22
N THR A 205 -12.31 1.34 0.05
CA THR A 205 -11.66 0.15 0.59
C THR A 205 -12.18 -0.13 1.98
N VAL A 206 -12.60 -1.38 2.23
CA VAL A 206 -13.10 -1.83 3.53
C VAL A 206 -11.95 -2.46 4.33
N SER A 207 -11.17 -3.29 3.68
CA SER A 207 -10.02 -3.97 4.31
C SER A 207 -8.92 -4.21 3.28
N MET A 208 -7.68 -4.09 3.72
CA MET A 208 -6.49 -4.37 2.93
C MET A 208 -5.50 -5.17 3.76
N THR A 209 -4.95 -6.24 3.20
CA THR A 209 -3.87 -7.01 3.80
C THR A 209 -2.68 -7.04 2.86
N SER A 210 -1.50 -6.74 3.37
CA SER A 210 -0.21 -6.84 2.68
C SER A 210 0.69 -7.85 3.37
N TYR A 211 1.38 -8.67 2.58
CA TYR A 211 2.41 -9.60 3.03
C TYR A 211 3.75 -9.19 2.42
N PHE A 212 4.77 -9.09 3.25
CA PHE A 212 6.12 -8.69 2.84
C PHE A 212 7.01 -9.93 2.74
N HIS A 213 7.56 -10.17 1.55
CA HIS A 213 8.40 -11.34 1.26
C HIS A 213 9.90 -11.03 1.38
N CYS A 214 10.25 -9.78 1.73
CA CYS A 214 11.62 -9.30 1.97
C CYS A 214 11.70 -8.57 3.31
N ASN A 215 12.91 -8.32 3.79
CA ASN A 215 13.23 -7.38 4.87
C ASN A 215 13.89 -6.12 4.28
N ASP A 216 14.13 -5.10 5.11
CA ASP A 216 14.74 -3.84 4.66
C ASP A 216 16.13 -4.06 4.04
N THR A 217 16.94 -4.96 4.57
CA THR A 217 18.28 -5.26 4.03
C THR A 217 18.19 -5.89 2.63
N GLN A 218 17.27 -6.84 2.44
CA GLN A 218 17.03 -7.45 1.13
C GLN A 218 16.44 -6.44 0.14
N LEU A 219 15.51 -5.62 0.60
CA LEU A 219 14.90 -4.57 -0.22
C LEU A 219 15.95 -3.55 -0.68
N ALA A 220 16.80 -3.08 0.22
CA ALA A 220 17.90 -2.17 -0.10
C ALA A 220 18.92 -2.78 -1.08
N ALA A 221 19.16 -4.09 -1.02
CA ALA A 221 20.06 -4.79 -1.96
C ALA A 221 19.45 -4.96 -3.37
N LEU A 222 18.12 -5.00 -3.48
CA LEU A 222 17.38 -5.21 -4.73
C LEU A 222 16.95 -3.91 -5.42
N THR A 223 17.03 -2.78 -4.72
CA THR A 223 16.46 -1.50 -5.19
C THR A 223 17.45 -0.35 -4.98
N SER A 224 17.24 0.72 -5.72
CA SER A 224 17.87 2.02 -5.55
C SER A 224 16.79 3.08 -5.29
N ASP A 225 17.19 4.31 -5.16
CA ASP A 225 16.27 5.46 -4.98
C ASP A 225 15.43 5.78 -6.24
N GLN A 226 15.73 5.15 -7.39
CA GLN A 226 15.07 5.32 -8.69
C GLN A 226 14.48 4.02 -9.25
N THR A 227 14.46 2.94 -8.47
CA THR A 227 14.01 1.63 -8.93
C THR A 227 12.50 1.59 -9.19
N PHE A 228 12.12 1.04 -10.33
CA PHE A 228 10.74 0.67 -10.61
C PHE A 228 10.40 -0.68 -9.97
N LEU A 229 9.16 -0.83 -9.55
CA LEU A 229 8.57 -2.13 -9.25
C LEU A 229 7.57 -2.48 -10.35
N LEU A 230 7.56 -3.76 -10.77
CA LEU A 230 6.46 -4.28 -11.55
C LEU A 230 5.30 -4.59 -10.62
N CYS A 231 4.16 -3.96 -10.88
CA CYS A 231 2.96 -4.10 -10.09
C CYS A 231 1.85 -4.71 -10.97
N GLN A 232 1.29 -5.83 -10.52
CA GLN A 232 0.16 -6.49 -11.16
C GLN A 232 -1.02 -6.53 -10.19
N ALA A 233 -2.23 -6.25 -10.67
CA ALA A 233 -3.44 -6.41 -9.86
C ALA A 233 -4.62 -6.92 -10.69
N GLN A 234 -5.48 -7.74 -10.06
CA GLN A 234 -6.68 -8.31 -10.65
C GLN A 234 -7.78 -8.47 -9.60
N GLY A 235 -9.05 -8.27 -10.00
CA GLY A 235 -10.22 -8.65 -9.22
C GLY A 235 -10.72 -10.03 -9.66
N GLN A 236 -11.19 -10.84 -8.71
CA GLN A 236 -11.72 -12.17 -8.96
C GLN A 236 -13.26 -12.16 -9.04
N ALA A 237 -13.91 -11.35 -8.20
CA ALA A 237 -15.37 -11.30 -8.10
C ALA A 237 -15.89 -9.88 -7.89
N PHE A 238 -17.00 -9.56 -8.57
CA PHE A 238 -17.72 -8.29 -8.50
C PHE A 238 -19.19 -8.61 -8.23
N ARG A 239 -19.64 -8.51 -6.98
CA ARG A 239 -20.98 -8.92 -6.57
C ARG A 239 -21.51 -8.11 -5.40
N ASN A 240 -22.80 -7.83 -5.40
CA ASN A 240 -23.52 -7.29 -4.25
C ASN A 240 -22.91 -6.00 -3.67
N GLY A 241 -22.40 -5.11 -4.53
CA GLY A 241 -21.77 -3.87 -4.10
C GLY A 241 -20.33 -4.02 -3.58
N PHE A 242 -19.70 -5.17 -3.77
CA PHE A 242 -18.31 -5.41 -3.40
C PHE A 242 -17.50 -6.02 -4.54
N PHE A 243 -16.20 -5.72 -4.55
CA PHE A 243 -15.23 -6.45 -5.35
C PHE A 243 -13.96 -6.69 -4.52
N ASP A 244 -13.24 -7.73 -4.89
CA ASP A 244 -11.91 -8.00 -4.36
C ASP A 244 -10.82 -7.50 -5.31
N GLN A 245 -9.64 -7.31 -4.77
CA GLN A 245 -8.43 -7.04 -5.53
C GLN A 245 -7.29 -7.84 -4.94
N THR A 246 -6.56 -8.56 -5.77
CA THR A 246 -5.25 -9.13 -5.44
C THR A 246 -4.18 -8.38 -6.20
N GLY A 247 -3.02 -8.17 -5.58
CA GLY A 247 -1.88 -7.50 -6.20
C GLY A 247 -0.57 -8.17 -5.84
N LEU A 248 0.38 -8.10 -6.75
CA LEU A 248 1.74 -8.63 -6.62
C LEU A 248 2.73 -7.54 -7.05
N LEU A 249 3.84 -7.42 -6.32
CA LEU A 249 4.88 -6.43 -6.57
C LEU A 249 6.24 -7.12 -6.65
N TRP A 250 6.93 -6.96 -7.78
CA TRP A 250 8.26 -7.50 -8.01
C TRP A 250 9.29 -6.39 -8.18
N SER A 251 10.54 -6.68 -7.80
CA SER A 251 11.69 -5.88 -8.21
C SER A 251 11.92 -5.99 -9.72
N GLU A 252 12.71 -5.09 -10.30
CA GLU A 252 13.12 -5.19 -11.73
C GLU A 252 13.87 -6.49 -12.04
N SER A 253 14.51 -7.11 -11.04
CA SER A 253 15.20 -8.41 -11.19
C SER A 253 14.27 -9.62 -11.08
N GLY A 254 12.96 -9.43 -10.89
CA GLY A 254 11.96 -10.50 -10.84
C GLY A 254 11.76 -11.13 -9.46
N VAL A 255 12.30 -10.54 -8.40
CA VAL A 255 12.05 -11.01 -7.02
C VAL A 255 10.73 -10.49 -6.52
N LEU A 256 9.83 -11.38 -6.09
CA LEU A 256 8.55 -11.00 -5.46
C LEU A 256 8.82 -10.36 -4.10
N LEU A 257 8.45 -9.07 -3.96
CA LEU A 257 8.69 -8.27 -2.75
C LEU A 257 7.47 -8.24 -1.83
N ALA A 258 6.27 -8.14 -2.40
CA ALA A 258 5.03 -8.12 -1.66
C ALA A 258 3.86 -8.70 -2.42
N SER A 259 2.87 -9.20 -1.68
CA SER A 259 1.53 -9.51 -2.16
C SER A 259 0.48 -8.80 -1.32
N THR A 260 -0.63 -8.39 -1.94
CA THR A 260 -1.70 -7.65 -1.27
C THR A 260 -3.06 -8.17 -1.68
N SER A 261 -4.03 -8.06 -0.78
CA SER A 261 -5.44 -8.37 -1.03
C SER A 261 -6.32 -7.29 -0.42
N GLN A 262 -7.38 -6.91 -1.14
CA GLN A 262 -8.34 -5.92 -0.67
C GLN A 262 -9.77 -6.40 -0.89
N ILE A 263 -10.68 -5.90 -0.05
CA ILE A 263 -12.10 -5.89 -0.32
C ILE A 263 -12.58 -4.43 -0.37
N VAL A 264 -13.27 -4.08 -1.42
CA VAL A 264 -13.70 -2.71 -1.73
C VAL A 264 -15.21 -2.71 -1.97
N TYR A 265 -15.95 -1.80 -1.34
CA TYR A 265 -17.34 -1.57 -1.69
C TYR A 265 -17.46 -0.59 -2.85
N TYR A 266 -18.57 -0.68 -3.60
CA TYR A 266 -18.98 0.31 -4.58
C TYR A 266 -20.49 0.52 -4.53
N LYS A 267 -20.92 1.71 -4.95
CA LYS A 267 -22.34 2.06 -5.04
C LYS A 267 -22.70 2.31 -6.50
N GLU A 268 -23.82 1.74 -6.94
CA GLU A 268 -24.48 2.02 -8.23
C GLU A 268 -25.66 2.96 -8.05
#